data_708ae8d6eb747b147708d16e6a242f65
#
_entry.id   708ae8d6eb747b147708d16e6a242f65
#
_cell.length_a   1.000
_cell.length_b   1.000
_cell.length_c   1.000
_cell.angle_alpha   90.00
_cell.angle_beta   90.00
_cell.angle_gamma   90.00
#
_symmetry.space_group_name_H-M   'P 1'
#
loop_
_entity.id
_entity.type
_entity.pdbx_description
1 polymer ?
#
loop_
_entity_poly.entity_id
_entity_poly.type
_entity_poly.pdbx_seq_one_letter_code
_entity_poly.pdbx_strand_id
1 'polypeptide(L)'
;VARVTPIAKVRGSRFLQAVRLGDVTVDVDDAGFAYLNYYGQYRDFPTWSATDLLHRRIPADQMRGKVAVVGTTAVATWDQRVTPFDAFAPGVITHATFMENVLRGELLVRTQTVVVAEVVVLILTAFALALLFSRVSSLLSAPALVVAAGVTAGTGVVALQRWNLLLAVALPIMQQFAIFLAATSYRFFNEERERRKARETFSRFLAPAIVEQVLEREGSLKLGGEKRELTCLFADIRGFTTLSEKLDPHVLLEVLNEYLTPMTDIIVQEHQGTLDKYIGDAIMAF
;
A
#
# COMPACT_ATOMS: atom_id res chain seq x y z
N VAL A 1 -12.60 -17.67 47.98
CA VAL A 1 -13.28 -17.64 46.66
C VAL A 1 -13.10 -16.22 46.14
N ALA A 2 -12.25 -16.02 45.14
CA ALA A 2 -12.04 -14.74 44.52
C ALA A 2 -13.34 -14.30 43.80
N ARG A 3 -13.84 -13.12 44.16
CA ARG A 3 -15.05 -12.55 43.57
C ARG A 3 -14.69 -11.91 42.24
N VAL A 4 -15.17 -12.46 41.14
CA VAL A 4 -15.01 -11.90 39.80
C VAL A 4 -16.04 -10.76 39.63
N THR A 5 -15.58 -9.54 39.44
CA THR A 5 -16.47 -8.38 39.24
C THR A 5 -16.20 -7.80 37.84
N PRO A 6 -17.19 -7.79 36.96
CA PRO A 6 -17.03 -7.13 35.65
C PRO A 6 -16.96 -5.61 35.84
N ILE A 7 -16.06 -4.95 35.14
CA ILE A 7 -15.90 -3.50 35.14
C ILE A 7 -16.19 -2.96 33.74
N ALA A 8 -17.28 -2.19 33.61
CA ALA A 8 -17.51 -1.39 32.42
C ALA A 8 -16.87 0.00 32.65
N LYS A 9 -15.90 0.39 31.82
CA LYS A 9 -15.24 1.72 31.93
C LYS A 9 -16.16 2.91 31.63
N VAL A 10 -17.28 2.67 30.96
CA VAL A 10 -18.26 3.71 30.63
C VAL A 10 -19.62 3.31 31.21
N ARG A 11 -20.20 4.18 32.05
CA ARG A 11 -21.53 3.97 32.66
C ARG A 11 -22.57 3.89 31.51
N GLY A 12 -23.17 2.71 31.32
CA GLY A 12 -24.16 2.44 30.27
C GLY A 12 -23.59 1.72 29.03
N SER A 13 -22.29 1.43 28.96
CA SER A 13 -21.70 0.58 27.94
C SER A 13 -22.12 -0.88 28.15
N ARG A 14 -22.58 -1.52 27.07
CA ARG A 14 -22.86 -2.97 27.06
C ARG A 14 -21.60 -3.82 26.88
N PHE A 15 -20.44 -3.20 26.77
CA PHE A 15 -19.18 -3.87 26.45
C PHE A 15 -18.35 -4.04 27.73
N LEU A 16 -17.93 -5.26 27.96
CA LEU A 16 -16.98 -5.62 29.02
C LEU A 16 -15.60 -5.07 28.59
N GLN A 17 -14.89 -4.37 29.47
CA GLN A 17 -13.56 -3.85 29.16
C GLN A 17 -12.48 -4.37 30.11
N ALA A 18 -12.87 -4.79 31.27
CA ALA A 18 -11.97 -5.39 32.24
C ALA A 18 -12.72 -6.30 33.21
N VAL A 19 -11.99 -7.23 33.80
CA VAL A 19 -12.46 -8.12 34.86
C VAL A 19 -11.58 -7.94 36.08
N ARG A 20 -12.18 -7.75 37.26
CA ARG A 20 -11.43 -7.65 38.51
C ARG A 20 -11.37 -9.02 39.19
N LEU A 21 -10.16 -9.49 39.46
CA LEU A 21 -9.85 -10.72 40.17
C LEU A 21 -9.19 -10.34 41.51
N GLY A 22 -9.99 -10.11 42.56
CA GLY A 22 -9.48 -9.55 43.82
C GLY A 22 -8.99 -8.12 43.62
N ASP A 23 -7.69 -7.87 43.84
CA ASP A 23 -7.07 -6.56 43.67
C ASP A 23 -6.47 -6.35 42.25
N VAL A 24 -6.44 -7.41 41.43
CA VAL A 24 -5.88 -7.36 40.07
C VAL A 24 -6.99 -7.08 39.07
N THR A 25 -6.75 -6.13 38.17
CA THR A 25 -7.62 -5.82 37.02
C THR A 25 -7.02 -6.39 35.76
N VAL A 26 -7.79 -7.19 35.02
CA VAL A 26 -7.42 -7.82 33.76
C VAL A 26 -8.21 -7.13 32.66
N ASP A 27 -7.52 -6.51 31.71
CA ASP A 27 -8.15 -5.96 30.51
C ASP A 27 -8.58 -7.11 29.59
N VAL A 28 -9.81 -7.01 29.09
CA VAL A 28 -10.41 -8.00 28.17
C VAL A 28 -11.04 -7.29 26.98
N ASP A 29 -11.27 -8.02 25.91
CA ASP A 29 -12.05 -7.52 24.79
C ASP A 29 -13.57 -7.53 25.08
N ASP A 30 -14.35 -7.04 24.12
CA ASP A 30 -15.82 -6.91 24.25
C ASP A 30 -16.52 -8.27 24.48
N ALA A 31 -15.90 -9.39 24.11
CA ALA A 31 -16.38 -10.73 24.32
C ALA A 31 -15.86 -11.36 25.64
N GLY A 32 -15.01 -10.65 26.37
CA GLY A 32 -14.42 -11.11 27.63
C GLY A 32 -13.16 -11.95 27.45
N PHE A 33 -12.51 -11.93 26.29
CA PHE A 33 -11.25 -12.61 26.07
C PHE A 33 -10.07 -11.75 26.45
N ALA A 34 -9.07 -12.37 27.10
CA ALA A 34 -7.77 -11.79 27.36
C ALA A 34 -6.72 -12.35 26.40
N TYR A 35 -5.86 -11.51 25.89
CA TYR A 35 -4.75 -11.94 25.02
C TYR A 35 -3.53 -12.29 25.84
N LEU A 36 -3.05 -13.55 25.67
CA LEU A 36 -1.93 -14.07 26.41
C LEU A 36 -0.60 -13.61 25.77
N ASN A 37 0.33 -13.19 26.61
CA ASN A 37 1.72 -12.97 26.25
C ASN A 37 2.49 -14.27 26.54
N TYR A 38 2.84 -15.02 25.50
CA TYR A 38 3.63 -16.22 25.62
C TYR A 38 5.12 -15.87 25.66
N TYR A 39 5.85 -16.47 26.59
CA TYR A 39 7.29 -16.17 26.80
C TYR A 39 8.24 -17.11 26.07
N GLY A 40 7.76 -18.25 25.56
CA GLY A 40 8.58 -19.25 24.89
C GLY A 40 7.86 -20.56 24.69
N GLN A 41 8.63 -21.62 24.46
CA GLN A 41 8.13 -22.99 24.29
C GLN A 41 7.65 -23.56 25.62
N TYR A 42 6.77 -24.59 25.56
CA TYR A 42 6.27 -25.24 26.78
C TYR A 42 7.39 -25.84 27.65
N ARG A 43 8.52 -26.22 27.03
CA ARG A 43 9.70 -26.76 27.72
C ARG A 43 10.48 -25.74 28.54
N ASP A 44 10.26 -24.48 28.30
CA ASP A 44 10.90 -23.39 29.07
C ASP A 44 10.27 -23.23 30.46
N PHE A 45 9.08 -23.80 30.67
CA PHE A 45 8.44 -23.84 31.97
C PHE A 45 9.06 -24.92 32.86
N PRO A 46 9.49 -24.61 34.10
CA PRO A 46 9.94 -25.62 35.05
C PRO A 46 8.84 -26.63 35.31
N THR A 47 9.07 -27.87 34.91
CA THR A 47 8.10 -28.96 35.03
C THR A 47 8.66 -30.08 35.92
N TRP A 48 7.86 -30.57 36.82
CA TRP A 48 8.21 -31.69 37.68
C TRP A 48 7.20 -32.82 37.53
N SER A 49 7.68 -34.08 37.61
CA SER A 49 6.77 -35.20 37.63
C SER A 49 5.95 -35.23 38.92
N ALA A 50 4.61 -35.45 38.83
CA ALA A 50 3.77 -35.64 39.99
C ALA A 50 4.23 -36.83 40.86
N THR A 51 4.79 -37.86 40.23
CA THR A 51 5.38 -39.02 40.93
C THR A 51 6.56 -38.61 41.79
N ASP A 52 7.45 -37.75 41.30
CA ASP A 52 8.62 -37.28 42.04
C ASP A 52 8.21 -36.38 43.21
N LEU A 53 7.14 -35.59 43.02
CA LEU A 53 6.57 -34.79 44.10
C LEU A 53 6.00 -35.67 45.21
N LEU A 54 5.21 -36.72 44.86
CA LEU A 54 4.60 -37.62 45.80
C LEU A 54 5.66 -38.41 46.59
N HIS A 55 6.76 -38.80 45.96
CA HIS A 55 7.88 -39.47 46.60
C HIS A 55 8.86 -38.55 47.30
N ARG A 56 8.56 -37.24 47.43
CA ARG A 56 9.40 -36.20 48.06
C ARG A 56 10.81 -36.14 47.48
N ARG A 57 10.98 -36.42 46.19
CA ARG A 57 12.24 -36.34 45.48
C ARG A 57 12.61 -34.90 45.07
N ILE A 58 11.63 -33.96 45.12
CA ILE A 58 11.85 -32.57 44.78
C ILE A 58 12.17 -31.79 46.08
N PRO A 59 13.27 -31.07 46.12
CA PRO A 59 13.64 -30.22 47.27
C PRO A 59 12.60 -29.16 47.54
N ALA A 60 12.26 -28.93 48.81
CA ALA A 60 11.19 -27.99 49.21
C ALA A 60 11.50 -26.54 48.87
N ASP A 61 12.78 -26.15 48.77
CA ASP A 61 13.25 -24.84 48.36
C ASP A 61 12.89 -24.51 46.88
N GLN A 62 12.87 -25.53 46.01
CA GLN A 62 12.46 -25.35 44.61
C GLN A 62 10.99 -25.06 44.43
N MET A 63 10.14 -25.41 45.38
CA MET A 63 8.68 -25.24 45.36
C MET A 63 8.23 -24.02 46.16
N ARG A 64 9.04 -23.54 47.09
CA ARG A 64 8.67 -22.45 48.00
C ARG A 64 8.43 -21.16 47.27
N GLY A 65 7.26 -20.54 47.53
CA GLY A 65 6.85 -19.27 46.95
C GLY A 65 6.38 -19.36 45.48
N LYS A 66 6.23 -20.58 44.94
CA LYS A 66 5.73 -20.80 43.59
C LYS A 66 4.28 -21.24 43.60
N VAL A 67 3.56 -20.86 42.55
CA VAL A 67 2.22 -21.40 42.23
C VAL A 67 2.43 -22.60 41.33
N ALA A 68 1.96 -23.79 41.79
CA ALA A 68 2.05 -24.99 41.00
C ALA A 68 0.72 -25.26 40.27
N VAL A 69 0.80 -25.44 38.96
CA VAL A 69 -0.35 -25.85 38.14
C VAL A 69 -0.20 -27.34 37.82
N VAL A 70 -1.20 -28.12 38.16
CA VAL A 70 -1.18 -29.56 37.91
C VAL A 70 -1.98 -29.85 36.66
N GLY A 71 -1.41 -30.58 35.70
CA GLY A 71 -2.08 -30.95 34.47
C GLY A 71 -1.38 -32.10 33.77
N THR A 72 -2.00 -32.58 32.72
CA THR A 72 -1.46 -33.67 31.91
C THR A 72 -0.59 -33.12 30.77
N THR A 73 0.56 -33.74 30.55
CA THR A 73 1.47 -33.41 29.45
C THR A 73 1.58 -34.53 28.41
N ALA A 74 0.86 -35.67 28.64
CA ALA A 74 0.90 -36.82 27.75
C ALA A 74 0.13 -36.54 26.45
N VAL A 75 0.72 -36.87 25.32
CA VAL A 75 0.14 -36.65 23.97
C VAL A 75 -1.23 -37.34 23.80
N ALA A 76 -1.46 -38.47 24.51
CA ALA A 76 -2.70 -39.25 24.43
C ALA A 76 -3.91 -38.64 25.17
N THR A 77 -3.72 -37.52 25.89
CA THR A 77 -4.82 -36.92 26.69
C THR A 77 -5.68 -35.92 25.92
N TRP A 78 -5.43 -35.70 24.64
CA TRP A 78 -6.17 -34.80 23.72
C TRP A 78 -6.26 -33.34 24.16
N ASP A 79 -5.62 -32.93 25.24
CA ASP A 79 -5.52 -31.51 25.67
C ASP A 79 -4.28 -30.86 25.11
N GLN A 80 -4.24 -30.78 23.78
CA GLN A 80 -3.17 -30.09 23.06
C GLN A 80 -3.66 -28.77 22.50
N ARG A 81 -2.84 -27.75 22.59
CA ARG A 81 -3.12 -26.39 22.10
C ARG A 81 -2.02 -25.91 21.18
N VAL A 82 -2.40 -25.18 20.15
CA VAL A 82 -1.45 -24.45 19.32
C VAL A 82 -1.12 -23.14 20.01
N THR A 83 0.19 -22.86 20.18
CA THR A 83 0.70 -21.59 20.70
C THR A 83 1.58 -20.93 19.65
N PRO A 84 1.97 -19.65 19.81
CA PRO A 84 2.89 -18.99 18.88
C PRO A 84 4.27 -19.70 18.75
N PHE A 85 4.69 -20.49 19.77
CA PHE A 85 5.99 -21.12 19.83
C PHE A 85 5.94 -22.64 19.62
N ASP A 86 4.78 -23.26 19.85
CA ASP A 86 4.61 -24.71 19.74
C ASP A 86 3.32 -25.07 19.00
N ALA A 87 3.42 -26.00 18.04
CA ALA A 87 2.27 -26.55 17.36
C ALA A 87 1.44 -27.50 18.25
N PHE A 88 2.07 -28.08 19.29
CA PHE A 88 1.48 -29.08 20.19
C PHE A 88 1.91 -28.83 21.63
N ALA A 89 1.43 -27.76 22.24
CA ALA A 89 1.66 -27.49 23.66
C ALA A 89 0.56 -28.16 24.53
N PRO A 90 0.91 -28.69 25.71
CA PRO A 90 -0.09 -29.16 26.67
C PRO A 90 -0.99 -28.00 27.12
N GLY A 91 -2.31 -28.24 27.22
CA GLY A 91 -3.28 -27.18 27.57
C GLY A 91 -3.02 -26.53 28.93
N VAL A 92 -2.44 -27.26 29.86
CA VAL A 92 -2.04 -26.75 31.19
C VAL A 92 -1.09 -25.55 31.10
N ILE A 93 -0.27 -25.45 30.03
CA ILE A 93 0.64 -24.33 29.81
C ILE A 93 -0.11 -23.02 29.54
N THR A 94 -1.23 -23.09 28.84
CA THR A 94 -2.09 -21.90 28.63
C THR A 94 -2.56 -21.31 29.96
N HIS A 95 -2.96 -22.18 30.91
CA HIS A 95 -3.36 -21.75 32.25
C HIS A 95 -2.17 -21.19 33.05
N ALA A 96 -1.02 -21.83 32.97
CA ALA A 96 0.20 -21.37 33.63
C ALA A 96 0.63 -20.00 33.08
N THR A 97 0.63 -19.83 31.74
CA THR A 97 0.93 -18.53 31.09
C THR A 97 -0.06 -17.45 31.49
N PHE A 98 -1.37 -17.78 31.56
CA PHE A 98 -2.37 -16.80 32.01
C PHE A 98 -2.10 -16.34 33.45
N MET A 99 -1.83 -17.27 34.36
CA MET A 99 -1.51 -16.94 35.76
C MET A 99 -0.26 -16.07 35.86
N GLU A 100 0.78 -16.42 35.12
CA GLU A 100 2.03 -15.63 35.11
C GLU A 100 1.82 -14.22 34.55
N ASN A 101 1.08 -14.09 33.43
CA ASN A 101 0.73 -12.79 32.86
C ASN A 101 -0.07 -11.93 33.86
N VAL A 102 -1.03 -12.52 34.58
CA VAL A 102 -1.82 -11.81 35.61
C VAL A 102 -0.94 -11.36 36.77
N LEU A 103 -0.05 -12.24 37.27
CA LEU A 103 0.84 -11.95 38.37
C LEU A 103 1.88 -10.88 38.04
N ARG A 104 2.35 -10.84 36.79
CA ARG A 104 3.34 -9.85 36.28
C ARG A 104 2.68 -8.59 35.73
N GLY A 105 1.38 -8.61 35.44
CA GLY A 105 0.71 -7.51 34.75
C GLY A 105 1.11 -7.38 33.28
N GLU A 106 1.46 -8.49 32.63
CA GLU A 106 2.03 -8.53 31.27
C GLU A 106 1.05 -9.09 30.21
N LEU A 107 -0.25 -9.10 30.53
CA LEU A 107 -1.29 -9.44 29.53
C LEU A 107 -1.24 -8.45 28.36
N LEU A 108 -1.43 -8.97 27.13
CA LEU A 108 -1.49 -8.11 25.96
C LEU A 108 -2.81 -7.35 25.92
N VAL A 109 -2.72 -6.07 25.67
CA VAL A 109 -3.86 -5.14 25.66
C VAL A 109 -4.30 -4.91 24.22
N ARG A 110 -5.57 -5.20 23.92
CA ARG A 110 -6.24 -4.86 22.67
C ARG A 110 -7.67 -4.39 22.97
N THR A 111 -7.79 -3.19 23.49
CA THR A 111 -9.09 -2.60 23.83
C THR A 111 -9.75 -2.00 22.59
N GLN A 112 -11.07 -1.79 22.65
CA GLN A 112 -11.83 -1.11 21.59
C GLN A 112 -11.26 0.29 21.27
N THR A 113 -10.74 1.00 22.28
CA THR A 113 -10.08 2.29 22.08
C THR A 113 -8.85 2.19 21.17
N VAL A 114 -8.06 1.12 21.33
CA VAL A 114 -6.89 0.84 20.47
C VAL A 114 -7.34 0.59 19.04
N VAL A 115 -8.39 -0.21 18.85
CA VAL A 115 -8.93 -0.52 17.51
C VAL A 115 -9.45 0.75 16.82
N VAL A 116 -10.18 1.61 17.52
CA VAL A 116 -10.64 2.89 16.96
C VAL A 116 -9.45 3.79 16.59
N ALA A 117 -8.43 3.88 17.45
CA ALA A 117 -7.22 4.64 17.15
C ALA A 117 -6.48 4.09 15.92
N GLU A 118 -6.38 2.76 15.77
CA GLU A 118 -5.81 2.11 14.58
C GLU A 118 -6.56 2.51 13.31
N VAL A 119 -7.90 2.52 13.32
CA VAL A 119 -8.70 2.93 12.16
C VAL A 119 -8.46 4.39 11.79
N VAL A 120 -8.41 5.29 12.78
CA VAL A 120 -8.10 6.71 12.54
C VAL A 120 -6.70 6.86 11.93
N VAL A 121 -5.70 6.18 12.48
CA VAL A 121 -4.33 6.20 11.96
C VAL A 121 -4.27 5.63 10.53
N LEU A 122 -5.01 4.56 10.23
CA LEU A 122 -5.13 4.01 8.88
C LEU A 122 -5.65 5.05 7.89
N ILE A 123 -6.71 5.79 8.24
CA ILE A 123 -7.27 6.82 7.36
C ILE A 123 -6.27 7.96 7.13
N LEU A 124 -5.63 8.44 8.19
CA LEU A 124 -4.66 9.53 8.10
C LEU A 124 -3.42 9.12 7.30
N THR A 125 -2.90 7.93 7.54
CA THR A 125 -1.74 7.41 6.79
C THR A 125 -2.08 7.14 5.33
N ALA A 126 -3.31 6.68 5.01
CA ALA A 126 -3.78 6.54 3.62
C ALA A 126 -3.72 7.88 2.88
N PHE A 127 -4.29 8.92 3.48
CA PHE A 127 -4.30 10.25 2.88
C PHE A 127 -2.89 10.84 2.73
N ALA A 128 -2.07 10.73 3.76
CA ALA A 128 -0.70 11.22 3.74
C ALA A 128 0.16 10.51 2.67
N LEU A 129 0.05 9.18 2.55
CA LEU A 129 0.77 8.40 1.55
C LEU A 129 0.26 8.65 0.14
N ALA A 130 -1.05 8.81 -0.06
CA ALA A 130 -1.61 9.17 -1.35
C ALA A 130 -1.08 10.52 -1.84
N LEU A 131 -1.02 11.53 -0.95
CA LEU A 131 -0.39 12.83 -1.24
C LEU A 131 1.11 12.70 -1.51
N LEU A 132 1.82 11.93 -0.70
CA LEU A 132 3.26 11.73 -0.86
C LEU A 132 3.56 11.09 -2.22
N PHE A 133 2.91 9.97 -2.54
CA PHE A 133 3.15 9.27 -3.80
C PHE A 133 2.63 10.02 -5.03
N SER A 134 1.71 10.97 -4.89
CA SER A 134 1.31 11.83 -6.00
C SER A 134 2.38 12.89 -6.37
N ARG A 135 3.26 13.25 -5.42
CA ARG A 135 4.27 14.31 -5.59
C ARG A 135 5.69 13.82 -5.76
N VAL A 136 5.99 12.64 -5.26
CA VAL A 136 7.34 12.04 -5.28
C VAL A 136 7.54 11.30 -6.60
N SER A 137 8.75 11.39 -7.19
CA SER A 137 9.11 10.66 -8.42
C SER A 137 9.00 9.14 -8.24
N SER A 138 8.81 8.41 -9.35
CA SER A 138 8.68 6.94 -9.34
C SER A 138 9.89 6.25 -8.71
N LEU A 139 11.08 6.81 -8.91
CA LEU A 139 12.33 6.28 -8.36
C LEU A 139 12.39 6.34 -6.83
N LEU A 140 11.82 7.38 -6.23
CA LEU A 140 11.85 7.61 -4.78
C LEU A 140 10.64 6.99 -4.05
N SER A 141 9.60 6.58 -4.78
CA SER A 141 8.39 6.03 -4.17
C SER A 141 8.60 4.63 -3.56
N ALA A 142 9.45 3.80 -4.16
CA ALA A 142 9.75 2.47 -3.62
C ALA A 142 10.54 2.53 -2.29
N PRO A 143 11.67 3.27 -2.17
CA PRO A 143 12.32 3.44 -0.87
C PRO A 143 11.42 4.11 0.17
N ALA A 144 10.56 5.07 -0.21
CA ALA A 144 9.60 5.67 0.71
C ALA A 144 8.60 4.65 1.27
N LEU A 145 8.12 3.70 0.45
CA LEU A 145 7.29 2.59 0.90
C LEU A 145 8.02 1.71 1.93
N VAL A 146 9.28 1.35 1.65
CA VAL A 146 10.09 0.52 2.57
C VAL A 146 10.27 1.21 3.92
N VAL A 147 10.57 2.51 3.92
CA VAL A 147 10.68 3.30 5.15
C VAL A 147 9.35 3.35 5.90
N ALA A 148 8.23 3.61 5.21
CA ALA A 148 6.91 3.66 5.84
C ALA A 148 6.52 2.30 6.46
N ALA A 149 6.76 1.19 5.76
CA ALA A 149 6.53 -0.15 6.27
C ALA A 149 7.43 -0.48 7.47
N GLY A 150 8.71 -0.09 7.41
CA GLY A 150 9.65 -0.25 8.51
C GLY A 150 9.24 0.54 9.77
N VAL A 151 8.78 1.78 9.61
CA VAL A 151 8.25 2.60 10.70
C VAL A 151 7.01 1.94 11.32
N THR A 152 6.10 1.44 10.48
CA THR A 152 4.88 0.75 10.95
C THR A 152 5.22 -0.51 11.74
N ALA A 153 6.11 -1.35 11.21
CA ALA A 153 6.57 -2.56 11.89
C ALA A 153 7.29 -2.23 13.20
N GLY A 154 8.21 -1.25 13.17
CA GLY A 154 8.93 -0.78 14.35
C GLY A 154 8.01 -0.24 15.44
N THR A 155 6.99 0.53 15.06
CA THR A 155 5.99 1.03 16.00
C THR A 155 5.24 -0.12 16.67
N GLY A 156 4.85 -1.17 15.91
CA GLY A 156 4.21 -2.36 16.45
C GLY A 156 5.09 -3.08 17.47
N VAL A 157 6.37 -3.28 17.15
CA VAL A 157 7.33 -3.93 18.06
C VAL A 157 7.53 -3.10 19.35
N VAL A 158 7.72 -1.80 19.23
CA VAL A 158 7.89 -0.91 20.39
C VAL A 158 6.63 -0.88 21.27
N ALA A 159 5.44 -0.81 20.64
CA ALA A 159 4.16 -0.84 21.35
C ALA A 159 3.98 -2.14 22.15
N LEU A 160 4.35 -3.27 21.56
CA LEU A 160 4.30 -4.57 22.21
C LEU A 160 5.29 -4.64 23.40
N GLN A 161 6.54 -4.21 23.19
CA GLN A 161 7.58 -4.33 24.23
C GLN A 161 7.44 -3.34 25.38
N ARG A 162 6.95 -2.12 25.12
CA ARG A 162 6.89 -1.05 26.12
C ARG A 162 5.54 -0.96 26.86
N TRP A 163 4.47 -1.34 26.19
CA TRP A 163 3.10 -1.12 26.70
C TRP A 163 2.22 -2.37 26.62
N ASN A 164 2.77 -3.51 26.23
CA ASN A 164 2.01 -4.75 25.96
C ASN A 164 0.82 -4.53 25.00
N LEU A 165 0.90 -3.52 24.11
CA LEU A 165 -0.14 -3.20 23.16
C LEU A 165 -0.02 -4.09 21.91
N LEU A 166 -1.09 -4.84 21.62
CA LEU A 166 -1.18 -5.65 20.43
C LEU A 166 -1.77 -4.83 19.28
N LEU A 167 -0.91 -4.28 18.40
CA LEU A 167 -1.32 -3.53 17.22
C LEU A 167 -1.42 -4.41 15.97
N ALA A 168 -2.40 -4.10 15.12
CA ALA A 168 -2.60 -4.75 13.83
C ALA A 168 -1.62 -4.21 12.78
N VAL A 169 -0.36 -4.67 12.78
CA VAL A 169 0.70 -4.18 11.89
C VAL A 169 0.50 -4.61 10.43
N ALA A 170 -0.06 -5.79 10.20
CA ALA A 170 -0.21 -6.34 8.84
C ALA A 170 -1.14 -5.49 7.96
N LEU A 171 -2.27 -5.05 8.51
CA LEU A 171 -3.27 -4.28 7.77
C LEU A 171 -2.74 -2.94 7.24
N PRO A 172 -2.06 -2.09 8.06
CA PRO A 172 -1.42 -0.87 7.56
C PRO A 172 -0.37 -1.12 6.48
N ILE A 173 0.45 -2.17 6.60
CA ILE A 173 1.45 -2.50 5.60
C ILE A 173 0.79 -2.91 4.27
N MET A 174 -0.25 -3.72 4.31
CA MET A 174 -1.03 -4.06 3.11
C MET A 174 -1.66 -2.84 2.45
N GLN A 175 -2.21 -1.92 3.25
CA GLN A 175 -2.76 -0.66 2.77
C GLN A 175 -1.69 0.21 2.10
N GLN A 176 -0.52 0.38 2.70
CA GLN A 176 0.61 1.14 2.13
C GLN A 176 1.02 0.57 0.77
N PHE A 177 1.11 -0.75 0.68
CA PHE A 177 1.43 -1.44 -0.57
C PHE A 177 0.34 -1.24 -1.64
N ALA A 178 -0.93 -1.33 -1.25
CA ALA A 178 -2.05 -1.10 -2.17
C ALA A 178 -2.07 0.33 -2.72
N ILE A 179 -1.83 1.34 -1.86
CA ILE A 179 -1.74 2.75 -2.27
C ILE A 179 -0.55 2.96 -3.22
N PHE A 180 0.61 2.36 -2.92
CA PHE A 180 1.78 2.42 -3.79
C PHE A 180 1.50 1.83 -5.18
N LEU A 181 0.87 0.65 -5.24
CA LEU A 181 0.48 0.02 -6.50
C LEU A 181 -0.51 0.91 -7.29
N ALA A 182 -1.53 1.43 -6.62
CA ALA A 182 -2.52 2.29 -7.24
C ALA A 182 -1.89 3.58 -7.80
N ALA A 183 -1.03 4.23 -7.02
CA ALA A 183 -0.34 5.46 -7.43
C ALA A 183 0.63 5.21 -8.60
N THR A 184 1.37 4.10 -8.58
CA THR A 184 2.30 3.73 -9.65
C THR A 184 1.56 3.38 -10.93
N SER A 185 0.48 2.60 -10.84
CA SER A 185 -0.37 2.26 -11.99
C SER A 185 -1.01 3.50 -12.60
N TYR A 186 -1.57 4.39 -11.77
CA TYR A 186 -2.15 5.65 -12.25
C TYR A 186 -1.15 6.48 -13.03
N ARG A 187 0.08 6.65 -12.52
CA ARG A 187 1.15 7.38 -13.21
C ARG A 187 1.52 6.75 -14.54
N PHE A 188 1.71 5.42 -14.55
CA PHE A 188 2.05 4.69 -15.76
C PHE A 188 1.00 4.89 -16.86
N PHE A 189 -0.30 4.73 -16.53
CA PHE A 189 -1.37 4.92 -17.51
C PHE A 189 -1.52 6.38 -17.95
N ASN A 190 -1.29 7.33 -17.06
CA ASN A 190 -1.40 8.75 -17.40
C ASN A 190 -0.25 9.19 -18.32
N GLU A 191 0.97 8.77 -18.03
CA GLU A 191 2.15 9.05 -18.84
C GLU A 191 2.02 8.43 -20.24
N GLU A 192 1.53 7.20 -20.35
CA GLU A 192 1.27 6.55 -21.64
C GLU A 192 0.18 7.28 -22.43
N ARG A 193 -0.87 7.76 -21.77
CA ARG A 193 -1.91 8.58 -22.43
C ARG A 193 -1.39 9.89 -22.97
N GLU A 194 -0.54 10.58 -22.21
CA GLU A 194 0.08 11.83 -22.65
C GLU A 194 1.00 11.61 -23.83
N ARG A 195 1.82 10.57 -23.80
CA ARG A 195 2.68 10.16 -24.92
C ARG A 195 1.86 9.86 -26.18
N ARG A 196 0.76 9.11 -26.06
CA ARG A 196 -0.15 8.82 -27.17
C ARG A 196 -0.75 10.09 -27.77
N LYS A 197 -1.29 10.99 -26.93
CA LYS A 197 -1.85 12.27 -27.39
C LYS A 197 -0.82 13.12 -28.12
N ALA A 198 0.39 13.20 -27.58
CA ALA A 198 1.48 13.92 -28.25
C ALA A 198 1.80 13.28 -29.61
N ARG A 199 1.91 11.94 -29.66
CA ARG A 199 2.18 11.21 -30.91
C ARG A 199 1.07 11.43 -31.94
N GLU A 200 -0.21 11.34 -31.56
CA GLU A 200 -1.35 11.57 -32.45
C GLU A 200 -1.41 13.02 -32.98
N THR A 201 -1.03 13.98 -32.14
CA THR A 201 -1.00 15.39 -32.54
C THR A 201 0.11 15.65 -33.56
N PHE A 202 1.31 15.16 -33.29
CA PHE A 202 2.45 15.37 -34.19
C PHE A 202 2.37 14.54 -35.48
N SER A 203 1.78 13.33 -35.45
CA SER A 203 1.65 12.48 -36.62
C SER A 203 0.75 13.04 -37.73
N ARG A 204 -0.05 14.08 -37.43
CA ARG A 204 -0.84 14.82 -38.43
C ARG A 204 0.01 15.73 -39.32
N PHE A 205 1.18 16.14 -38.85
CA PHE A 205 1.99 17.14 -39.54
C PHE A 205 3.40 16.65 -39.88
N LEU A 206 3.88 15.58 -39.23
CA LEU A 206 5.22 15.05 -39.37
C LEU A 206 5.19 13.57 -39.79
N ALA A 207 6.15 13.18 -40.62
CA ALA A 207 6.35 11.77 -40.93
C ALA A 207 6.61 10.95 -39.66
N PRO A 208 6.13 9.68 -39.57
CA PRO A 208 6.26 8.84 -38.38
C PRO A 208 7.69 8.74 -37.82
N ALA A 209 8.68 8.66 -38.68
CA ALA A 209 10.10 8.61 -38.32
C ALA A 209 10.58 9.87 -37.59
N ILE A 210 10.06 11.04 -37.95
CA ILE A 210 10.38 12.32 -37.31
C ILE A 210 9.69 12.44 -35.95
N VAL A 211 8.45 11.96 -35.87
CA VAL A 211 7.70 11.93 -34.60
C VAL A 211 8.44 11.11 -33.54
N GLU A 212 8.95 9.94 -33.91
CA GLU A 212 9.75 9.12 -32.99
C GLU A 212 11.03 9.83 -32.54
N GLN A 213 11.77 10.45 -33.47
CA GLN A 213 12.97 11.21 -33.14
C GLN A 213 12.69 12.39 -32.19
N VAL A 214 11.57 13.07 -32.36
CA VAL A 214 11.17 14.22 -31.51
C VAL A 214 10.77 13.75 -30.12
N LEU A 215 10.04 12.64 -30.01
CA LEU A 215 9.56 12.07 -28.74
C LEU A 215 10.67 11.36 -27.94
N GLU A 216 11.65 10.75 -28.63
CA GLU A 216 12.79 10.09 -27.95
C GLU A 216 13.84 11.09 -27.43
N ARG A 217 13.95 12.26 -28.05
CA ARG A 217 14.89 13.31 -27.63
C ARG A 217 14.27 14.22 -26.58
N GLU A 218 13.90 13.67 -25.41
CA GLU A 218 13.55 14.48 -24.24
C GLU A 218 14.70 15.44 -23.89
N GLY A 219 14.53 16.72 -24.15
CA GLY A 219 15.37 17.80 -23.62
C GLY A 219 16.46 18.36 -24.54
N SER A 220 16.60 17.95 -25.78
CA SER A 220 17.61 18.55 -26.67
C SER A 220 17.11 18.91 -28.06
N LEU A 221 16.02 19.65 -28.17
CA LEU A 221 15.83 20.52 -29.34
C LEU A 221 16.88 21.63 -29.25
N LYS A 222 18.10 21.32 -29.68
CA LYS A 222 19.10 22.39 -29.89
C LYS A 222 18.54 23.28 -30.95
N LEU A 223 18.29 24.54 -30.59
CA LEU A 223 18.03 25.62 -31.53
C LEU A 223 19.25 25.73 -32.44
N GLY A 224 19.23 25.06 -33.57
CA GLY A 224 20.29 25.04 -34.56
C GLY A 224 19.83 24.21 -35.74
N GLY A 225 19.95 24.76 -36.94
CA GLY A 225 19.61 24.04 -38.17
C GLY A 225 20.62 22.95 -38.47
N GLU A 226 20.19 21.88 -39.13
CA GLU A 226 21.03 20.85 -39.70
C GLU A 226 21.00 20.97 -41.22
N LYS A 227 22.16 20.87 -41.86
CA LYS A 227 22.25 20.89 -43.34
C LYS A 227 21.96 19.49 -43.86
N ARG A 228 20.86 19.38 -44.58
CA ARG A 228 20.46 18.11 -45.24
C ARG A 228 20.12 18.34 -46.70
N GLU A 229 20.27 17.32 -47.50
CA GLU A 229 19.75 17.26 -48.87
C GLU A 229 18.27 16.91 -48.79
N LEU A 230 17.39 17.75 -49.28
CA LEU A 230 15.94 17.61 -49.14
C LEU A 230 15.28 17.90 -50.49
N THR A 231 14.18 17.18 -50.77
CA THR A 231 13.26 17.52 -51.84
C THR A 231 12.17 18.41 -51.27
N CYS A 232 12.03 19.65 -51.75
CA CYS A 232 10.98 20.55 -51.33
C CYS A 232 9.80 20.49 -52.31
N LEU A 233 8.61 20.36 -51.77
CA LEU A 233 7.33 20.39 -52.48
C LEU A 233 6.60 21.68 -52.18
N PHE A 234 6.17 22.40 -53.24
CA PHE A 234 5.23 23.49 -53.18
C PHE A 234 4.05 23.18 -54.05
N ALA A 235 2.83 23.18 -53.51
CA ALA A 235 1.59 22.97 -54.23
C ALA A 235 0.63 24.12 -53.92
N ASP A 236 -0.11 24.57 -54.94
CA ASP A 236 -1.02 25.72 -54.82
C ASP A 236 -2.28 25.49 -55.65
N ILE A 237 -3.41 26.09 -55.30
CA ILE A 237 -4.70 25.93 -56.04
C ILE A 237 -4.75 27.00 -57.12
N ARG A 238 -4.77 26.50 -58.38
CA ARG A 238 -4.89 27.40 -59.51
C ARG A 238 -6.21 28.22 -59.50
N GLY A 239 -6.11 29.55 -59.47
CA GLY A 239 -7.22 30.45 -59.50
C GLY A 239 -7.97 30.66 -58.16
N PHE A 240 -7.30 30.29 -57.05
CA PHE A 240 -7.89 30.40 -55.70
C PHE A 240 -8.33 31.83 -55.37
N THR A 241 -7.60 32.87 -55.74
CA THR A 241 -7.99 34.27 -55.52
C THR A 241 -9.34 34.59 -56.09
N THR A 242 -9.65 34.13 -57.32
CA THR A 242 -10.96 34.33 -57.96
C THR A 242 -12.06 33.51 -57.30
N LEU A 243 -11.71 32.34 -56.75
CA LEU A 243 -12.62 31.46 -56.04
C LEU A 243 -12.98 32.08 -54.66
N SER A 244 -11.97 32.57 -53.93
CA SER A 244 -12.11 33.17 -52.60
C SER A 244 -12.96 34.45 -52.60
N GLU A 245 -12.93 35.24 -53.69
CA GLU A 245 -13.74 36.44 -53.85
C GLU A 245 -15.23 36.12 -54.09
N LYS A 246 -15.57 34.90 -54.54
CA LYS A 246 -16.95 34.51 -54.92
C LYS A 246 -17.65 33.67 -53.88
N LEU A 247 -16.93 33.06 -52.95
CA LEU A 247 -17.47 32.14 -51.95
C LEU A 247 -17.65 32.83 -50.60
N ASP A 248 -18.70 32.38 -49.89
CA ASP A 248 -18.86 32.74 -48.49
C ASP A 248 -17.65 32.18 -47.68
N PRO A 249 -17.17 32.91 -46.67
CA PRO A 249 -16.01 32.50 -45.89
C PRO A 249 -16.12 31.09 -45.25
N HIS A 250 -17.33 30.64 -44.87
CA HIS A 250 -17.55 29.31 -44.33
C HIS A 250 -17.38 28.23 -45.41
N VAL A 251 -17.95 28.45 -46.57
CA VAL A 251 -17.86 27.55 -47.71
C VAL A 251 -16.41 27.48 -48.22
N LEU A 252 -15.70 28.62 -48.22
CA LEU A 252 -14.29 28.66 -48.58
C LEU A 252 -13.41 27.82 -47.66
N LEU A 253 -13.69 27.86 -46.34
CA LEU A 253 -12.99 27.00 -45.35
C LEU A 253 -13.29 25.53 -45.55
N GLU A 254 -14.52 25.16 -45.88
CA GLU A 254 -14.87 23.76 -46.18
C GLU A 254 -14.11 23.26 -47.42
N VAL A 255 -14.12 24.04 -48.51
CA VAL A 255 -13.37 23.68 -49.74
C VAL A 255 -11.88 23.58 -49.49
N LEU A 256 -11.28 24.51 -48.71
CA LEU A 256 -9.88 24.42 -48.33
C LEU A 256 -9.57 23.14 -47.52
N ASN A 257 -10.39 22.80 -46.54
CA ASN A 257 -10.20 21.62 -45.74
C ASN A 257 -10.38 20.33 -46.57
N GLU A 258 -11.34 20.31 -47.50
CA GLU A 258 -11.58 19.18 -48.40
C GLU A 258 -10.39 18.96 -49.35
N TYR A 259 -9.65 20.00 -49.72
CA TYR A 259 -8.45 19.92 -50.54
C TYR A 259 -7.19 19.66 -49.70
N LEU A 260 -6.95 20.43 -48.63
CA LEU A 260 -5.69 20.38 -47.86
C LEU A 260 -5.54 19.08 -47.07
N THR A 261 -6.65 18.51 -46.57
CA THR A 261 -6.63 17.28 -45.76
C THR A 261 -6.09 16.08 -46.56
N PRO A 262 -6.68 15.69 -47.70
CA PRO A 262 -6.15 14.54 -48.49
C PRO A 262 -4.76 14.80 -49.05
N MET A 263 -4.44 16.04 -49.41
CA MET A 263 -3.07 16.39 -49.87
C MET A 263 -2.05 16.18 -48.75
N THR A 264 -2.40 16.53 -47.53
CA THR A 264 -1.55 16.31 -46.35
C THR A 264 -1.38 14.81 -46.08
N ASP A 265 -2.47 14.05 -46.16
CA ASP A 265 -2.43 12.61 -45.94
C ASP A 265 -1.51 11.89 -47.00
N ILE A 266 -1.60 12.29 -48.27
CA ILE A 266 -0.72 11.78 -49.32
C ILE A 266 0.75 12.10 -48.99
N ILE A 267 1.06 13.34 -48.64
CA ILE A 267 2.43 13.77 -48.32
C ILE A 267 2.96 13.01 -47.09
N VAL A 268 2.20 12.97 -46.01
CA VAL A 268 2.69 12.45 -44.72
C VAL A 268 2.57 10.93 -44.64
N GLN A 269 1.43 10.35 -45.04
CA GLN A 269 1.17 8.95 -44.84
C GLN A 269 1.68 8.06 -45.99
N GLU A 270 1.49 8.49 -47.25
CA GLU A 270 1.89 7.68 -48.39
C GLU A 270 3.36 7.87 -48.79
N HIS A 271 3.83 9.13 -48.72
CA HIS A 271 5.21 9.47 -49.14
C HIS A 271 6.18 9.75 -48.01
N GLN A 272 5.71 9.66 -46.73
CA GLN A 272 6.55 9.88 -45.55
C GLN A 272 7.23 11.27 -45.51
N GLY A 273 6.63 12.23 -46.22
CA GLY A 273 7.09 13.62 -46.23
C GLY A 273 6.71 14.35 -44.93
N THR A 274 7.31 15.48 -44.71
CA THR A 274 7.02 16.38 -43.59
C THR A 274 6.36 17.63 -44.11
N LEU A 275 5.13 17.92 -43.63
CA LEU A 275 4.45 19.19 -43.87
C LEU A 275 5.14 20.28 -43.03
N ASP A 276 5.69 21.31 -43.70
CA ASP A 276 6.25 22.47 -43.00
C ASP A 276 5.14 23.43 -42.56
N LYS A 277 4.38 23.92 -43.52
CA LYS A 277 3.26 24.87 -43.25
C LYS A 277 2.27 24.94 -44.40
N TYR A 278 1.09 25.50 -44.10
CA TYR A 278 0.17 26.03 -45.09
C TYR A 278 0.45 27.54 -45.27
N ILE A 279 0.40 28.00 -46.53
CA ILE A 279 0.56 29.44 -46.89
C ILE A 279 -0.68 29.84 -47.69
N GLY A 280 -1.76 30.17 -46.97
CA GLY A 280 -3.11 30.33 -47.57
C GLY A 280 -3.65 29.01 -48.11
N ASP A 281 -3.77 28.90 -49.43
CA ASP A 281 -4.18 27.68 -50.12
C ASP A 281 -3.01 26.82 -50.59
N ALA A 282 -1.78 27.29 -50.37
CA ALA A 282 -0.56 26.55 -50.74
C ALA A 282 -0.06 25.64 -49.60
N ILE A 283 0.56 24.53 -50.02
CA ILE A 283 1.22 23.57 -49.16
C ILE A 283 2.73 23.66 -49.40
N MET A 284 3.49 23.77 -48.30
CA MET A 284 4.94 23.61 -48.30
C MET A 284 5.32 22.36 -47.51
N ALA A 285 6.06 21.45 -48.16
CA ALA A 285 6.48 20.20 -47.54
C ALA A 285 7.89 19.80 -48.03
N PHE A 286 8.53 18.86 -47.33
CA PHE A 286 9.81 18.31 -47.68
C PHE A 286 9.93 16.83 -47.29
#